data_aa01fc8e075f5850a7456f68c9412a41
#
_entry.id   aa01fc8e075f5850a7456f68c9412a41
#
_cell.length_a   1.000
_cell.length_b   1.000
_cell.length_c   1.000
_cell.angle_alpha   90.00
_cell.angle_beta   90.00
_cell.angle_gamma   90.00
#
_symmetry.space_group_name_H-M   'P 1'
#
loop_
_entity.id
_entity.type
_entity.pdbx_description
1 polymer ?
#
loop_
_entity_poly.entity_id
_entity_poly.type
_entity_poly.pdbx_seq_one_letter_code
_entity_poly.pdbx_strand_id
1 'polypeptide(L)'
;GGNQPTSVRQTRARHILIRTNEVTSEAEARHRLETVRERIVNGMDFAEQARIFSQDGSAAKGGELGWLNPGDTVPDFERAMDALQPGEVSAIVQSPFGMHLIQVLERRDRDVTDERQRMTARQVIRERKLEIAYQDWLRQLRDRTYVENRLEKEL
;
A
#
# COMPACT_ATOMS: atom_id res chain seq x y z
N GLY A 1 -11.56 14.62 25.75
CA GLY A 1 -11.85 14.07 24.49
C GLY A 1 -11.27 14.83 23.32
N GLY A 2 -10.19 14.41 22.82
CA GLY A 2 -9.51 15.12 21.79
C GLY A 2 -10.09 14.93 20.41
N ASN A 3 -10.87 15.90 19.95
CA ASN A 3 -11.19 16.05 18.54
C ASN A 3 -10.07 16.86 17.85
N GLN A 4 -8.84 16.36 17.91
CA GLN A 4 -7.78 16.97 17.15
C GLN A 4 -7.92 16.58 15.67
N PRO A 5 -7.80 17.53 14.73
CA PRO A 5 -7.87 17.22 13.31
C PRO A 5 -6.81 16.19 12.96
N THR A 6 -7.21 15.14 12.26
CA THR A 6 -6.27 14.15 11.73
C THR A 6 -5.94 14.53 10.28
N SER A 7 -4.69 14.91 10.06
CA SER A 7 -4.20 15.27 8.74
C SER A 7 -3.22 14.22 8.26
N VAL A 8 -3.35 13.82 7.00
CA VAL A 8 -2.45 12.87 6.34
C VAL A 8 -1.79 13.59 5.18
N ARG A 9 -0.46 13.47 5.12
CA ARG A 9 0.30 13.99 3.98
C ARG A 9 0.25 12.98 2.85
N GLN A 10 -0.38 13.37 1.76
CA GLN A 10 -0.46 12.56 0.55
C GLN A 10 0.57 13.02 -0.47
N THR A 11 1.13 12.06 -1.18
CA THR A 11 2.12 12.29 -2.23
C THR A 11 1.60 11.72 -3.53
N ARG A 12 1.54 12.54 -4.57
CA ARG A 12 1.27 12.08 -5.92
C ARG A 12 2.60 11.79 -6.60
N ALA A 13 2.78 10.55 -6.99
CA ALA A 13 4.05 10.07 -7.54
C ALA A 13 3.83 9.21 -8.77
N ARG A 14 4.90 9.06 -9.54
CA ARG A 14 4.99 8.10 -10.63
C ARG A 14 6.34 7.39 -10.58
N HIS A 15 6.41 6.20 -11.15
CA HIS A 15 7.63 5.43 -11.14
C HIS A 15 7.82 4.59 -12.40
N ILE A 16 9.04 4.11 -12.58
CA ILE A 16 9.40 3.14 -13.58
C ILE A 16 10.02 1.96 -12.85
N LEU A 17 9.48 0.77 -13.07
CA LEU A 17 9.94 -0.46 -12.44
C LEU A 17 10.59 -1.37 -13.47
N ILE A 18 11.79 -1.85 -13.18
CA ILE A 18 12.41 -2.98 -13.88
C ILE A 18 12.49 -4.11 -12.85
N ARG A 19 11.76 -5.20 -13.11
CA ARG A 19 11.70 -6.33 -12.18
C ARG A 19 12.99 -7.13 -12.19
N THR A 20 13.37 -7.62 -11.03
CA THR A 20 14.46 -8.58 -10.89
C THR A 20 13.86 -9.98 -10.74
N ASN A 21 14.44 -10.92 -11.45
CA ASN A 21 13.99 -12.32 -11.46
C ASN A 21 15.16 -13.21 -11.91
N GLU A 22 14.90 -14.46 -12.26
CA GLU A 22 15.92 -15.40 -12.71
C GLU A 22 16.57 -14.99 -14.04
N VAL A 23 15.86 -14.23 -14.88
CA VAL A 23 16.32 -13.78 -16.19
C VAL A 23 17.04 -12.44 -16.11
N THR A 24 16.57 -11.53 -15.25
CA THR A 24 17.11 -10.18 -15.09
C THR A 24 17.70 -10.01 -13.69
N SER A 25 19.02 -9.86 -13.62
CA SER A 25 19.73 -9.64 -12.36
C SER A 25 19.50 -8.21 -11.83
N GLU A 26 19.80 -8.01 -10.54
CA GLU A 26 19.75 -6.68 -9.92
C GLU A 26 20.66 -5.69 -10.64
N ALA A 27 21.88 -6.12 -10.99
CA ALA A 27 22.84 -5.27 -11.69
C ALA A 27 22.33 -4.88 -13.08
N GLU A 28 21.72 -5.81 -13.80
CA GLU A 28 21.15 -5.56 -15.14
C GLU A 28 19.95 -4.62 -15.06
N ALA A 29 19.04 -4.85 -14.12
CA ALA A 29 17.88 -3.99 -13.91
C ALA A 29 18.31 -2.56 -13.55
N ARG A 30 19.28 -2.43 -12.65
CA ARG A 30 19.87 -1.14 -12.27
C ARG A 30 20.48 -0.43 -13.47
N HIS A 31 21.27 -1.12 -14.26
CA HIS A 31 21.92 -0.55 -15.44
C HIS A 31 20.92 -0.02 -16.46
N ARG A 32 19.88 -0.81 -16.76
CA ARG A 32 18.80 -0.38 -17.65
C ARG A 32 18.10 0.88 -17.14
N LEU A 33 17.83 0.91 -15.86
CA LEU A 33 17.10 2.03 -15.26
C LEU A 33 17.98 3.28 -15.12
N GLU A 34 19.29 3.12 -14.92
CA GLU A 34 20.24 4.24 -14.95
C GLU A 34 20.27 4.90 -16.31
N THR A 35 20.22 4.11 -17.40
CA THR A 35 20.15 4.63 -18.77
C THR A 35 18.86 5.44 -18.97
N VAL A 36 17.73 4.91 -18.49
CA VAL A 36 16.44 5.61 -18.57
C VAL A 36 16.49 6.91 -17.77
N ARG A 37 17.04 6.87 -16.55
CA ARG A 37 17.19 8.05 -15.70
C ARG A 37 18.00 9.15 -16.39
N GLU A 38 19.11 8.78 -17.00
CA GLU A 38 19.97 9.72 -17.73
C GLU A 38 19.20 10.40 -18.86
N ARG A 39 18.41 9.67 -19.61
CA ARG A 39 17.55 10.24 -20.67
C ARG A 39 16.55 11.24 -20.11
N ILE A 40 15.92 10.93 -18.99
CA ILE A 40 14.93 11.79 -18.35
C ILE A 40 15.59 13.08 -17.83
N VAL A 41 16.73 12.95 -17.16
CA VAL A 41 17.49 14.09 -16.65
C VAL A 41 17.93 15.00 -17.80
N ASN A 42 18.19 14.43 -18.98
CA ASN A 42 18.57 15.19 -20.17
C ASN A 42 17.37 15.69 -21.01
N GLY A 43 16.16 15.59 -20.49
CA GLY A 43 14.97 16.21 -21.06
C GLY A 43 13.93 15.30 -21.67
N MET A 44 14.13 13.98 -21.67
CA MET A 44 13.10 13.06 -22.15
C MET A 44 11.93 13.00 -21.17
N ASP A 45 10.72 12.80 -21.71
CA ASP A 45 9.51 12.74 -20.93
C ASP A 45 9.43 11.47 -20.06
N PHE A 46 9.24 11.65 -18.76
CA PHE A 46 9.16 10.54 -17.82
C PHE A 46 8.02 9.57 -18.17
N ALA A 47 6.84 10.11 -18.48
CA ALA A 47 5.68 9.30 -18.79
C ALA A 47 5.89 8.42 -20.01
N GLU A 48 6.54 8.93 -21.06
CA GLU A 48 6.86 8.15 -22.24
C GLU A 48 7.87 7.04 -21.94
N GLN A 49 8.92 7.36 -21.18
CA GLN A 49 9.90 6.36 -20.75
C GLN A 49 9.25 5.27 -19.91
N ALA A 50 8.29 5.62 -19.05
CA ALA A 50 7.52 4.67 -18.26
C ALA A 50 6.69 3.74 -19.15
N ARG A 51 6.01 4.28 -20.15
CA ARG A 51 5.21 3.47 -21.08
C ARG A 51 6.03 2.46 -21.84
N ILE A 52 7.25 2.83 -22.22
CA ILE A 52 8.15 1.98 -23.01
C ILE A 52 8.84 0.93 -22.13
N PHE A 53 9.35 1.33 -20.97
CA PHE A 53 10.29 0.51 -20.19
C PHE A 53 9.73 -0.06 -18.89
N SER A 54 8.72 0.58 -18.28
CA SER A 54 8.23 0.11 -16.99
C SER A 54 7.51 -1.23 -17.09
N GLN A 55 7.85 -2.11 -16.18
CA GLN A 55 7.25 -3.45 -16.06
C GLN A 55 6.14 -3.49 -15.00
N ASP A 56 5.77 -2.33 -14.46
CA ASP A 56 4.66 -2.19 -13.52
C ASP A 56 3.34 -2.00 -14.28
N GLY A 57 2.22 -2.37 -13.64
CA GLY A 57 0.89 -2.16 -14.22
C GLY A 57 0.56 -0.69 -14.52
N SER A 58 1.24 0.25 -13.86
CA SER A 58 1.09 1.68 -14.10
C SER A 58 1.75 2.18 -15.38
N ALA A 59 2.52 1.35 -16.08
CA ALA A 59 3.25 1.76 -17.29
C ALA A 59 2.36 2.45 -18.32
N ALA A 60 1.17 1.90 -18.58
CA ALA A 60 0.21 2.46 -19.53
C ALA A 60 -0.28 3.87 -19.14
N LYS A 61 -0.20 4.21 -17.86
CA LYS A 61 -0.55 5.53 -17.33
C LYS A 61 0.67 6.44 -17.16
N GLY A 62 1.77 6.12 -17.83
CA GLY A 62 3.01 6.88 -17.68
C GLY A 62 3.71 6.68 -16.35
N GLY A 63 3.44 5.55 -15.67
CA GLY A 63 3.99 5.22 -14.36
C GLY A 63 3.24 5.84 -13.19
N GLU A 64 2.16 6.56 -13.42
CA GLU A 64 1.45 7.30 -12.37
C GLU A 64 0.73 6.38 -11.40
N LEU A 65 0.98 6.61 -10.10
CA LEU A 65 0.40 5.85 -9.00
C LEU A 65 -0.77 6.58 -8.32
N GLY A 66 -1.00 7.85 -8.70
CA GLY A 66 -1.99 8.69 -8.06
C GLY A 66 -1.52 9.18 -6.69
N TRP A 67 -2.48 9.54 -5.85
CA TRP A 67 -2.22 10.02 -4.50
C TRP A 67 -1.98 8.84 -3.56
N LEU A 68 -0.84 8.86 -2.90
CA LEU A 68 -0.39 7.81 -1.98
C LEU A 68 -0.44 8.32 -0.54
N ASN A 69 -0.99 7.48 0.34
CA ASN A 69 -0.97 7.70 1.78
C ASN A 69 0.29 7.06 2.39
N PRO A 70 0.71 7.51 3.59
CA PRO A 70 1.75 6.81 4.32
C PRO A 70 1.39 5.32 4.48
N GLY A 71 2.33 4.44 4.18
CA GLY A 71 2.13 3.00 4.26
C GLY A 71 1.57 2.32 3.02
N ASP A 72 1.20 3.07 1.98
CA ASP A 72 0.66 2.49 0.73
C ASP A 72 1.72 1.78 -0.11
N THR A 73 2.99 2.13 0.08
CA THR A 73 4.10 1.53 -0.66
C THR A 73 5.05 0.81 0.29
N VAL A 74 5.91 -0.05 -0.27
CA VAL A 74 6.93 -0.74 0.53
C VAL A 74 7.91 0.27 1.13
N PRO A 75 8.51 -0.03 2.32
CA PRO A 75 9.32 0.94 3.05
C PRO A 75 10.46 1.56 2.25
N ASP A 76 11.16 0.79 1.43
CA ASP A 76 12.28 1.30 0.62
C ASP A 76 11.81 2.35 -0.39
N PHE A 77 10.68 2.10 -1.03
CA PHE A 77 10.05 3.03 -1.97
C PHE A 77 9.60 4.30 -1.23
N GLU A 78 8.89 4.14 -0.13
CA GLU A 78 8.36 5.26 0.66
C GLU A 78 9.46 6.19 1.16
N ARG A 79 10.54 5.63 1.70
CA ARG A 79 11.68 6.44 2.17
C ARG A 79 12.29 7.26 1.05
N ALA A 80 12.50 6.67 -0.10
CA ALA A 80 13.05 7.37 -1.26
C ALA A 80 12.11 8.47 -1.75
N MET A 81 10.82 8.16 -1.83
CA MET A 81 9.78 9.11 -2.24
C MET A 81 9.71 10.30 -1.27
N ASP A 82 9.72 10.04 0.03
CA ASP A 82 9.60 11.08 1.05
C ASP A 82 10.80 12.04 1.07
N ALA A 83 11.96 11.58 0.60
CA ALA A 83 13.16 12.40 0.50
C ALA A 83 13.18 13.35 -0.72
N LEU A 84 12.25 13.16 -1.68
CA LEU A 84 12.20 13.94 -2.91
C LEU A 84 11.39 15.22 -2.74
N GLN A 85 11.84 16.26 -3.41
CA GLN A 85 11.05 17.48 -3.62
C GLN A 85 10.13 17.29 -4.83
N PRO A 86 8.97 18.00 -4.89
CA PRO A 86 8.11 17.95 -6.08
C PRO A 86 8.89 18.27 -7.34
N GLY A 87 8.71 17.41 -8.36
CA GLY A 87 9.42 17.48 -9.64
C GLY A 87 10.75 16.76 -9.69
N GLU A 88 11.31 16.40 -8.55
CA GLU A 88 12.60 15.71 -8.46
C GLU A 88 12.48 14.23 -8.81
N VAL A 89 13.49 13.72 -9.52
CA VAL A 89 13.63 12.30 -9.87
C VAL A 89 14.65 11.66 -8.93
N SER A 90 14.32 10.49 -8.41
CA SER A 90 15.19 9.77 -7.46
C SER A 90 16.44 9.18 -8.13
N ALA A 91 17.41 8.79 -7.31
CA ALA A 91 18.37 7.76 -7.68
C ALA A 91 17.64 6.42 -7.86
N ILE A 92 18.34 5.39 -8.33
CA ILE A 92 17.77 4.05 -8.47
C ILE A 92 17.49 3.48 -7.07
N VAL A 93 16.28 3.02 -6.84
CA VAL A 93 15.82 2.48 -5.55
C VAL A 93 15.56 0.99 -5.69
N GLN A 94 16.16 0.20 -4.81
CA GLN A 94 15.92 -1.23 -4.75
C GLN A 94 14.75 -1.54 -3.82
N SER A 95 13.87 -2.43 -4.27
CA SER A 95 12.78 -2.98 -3.46
C SER A 95 12.69 -4.49 -3.67
N PRO A 96 11.81 -5.22 -2.94
CA PRO A 96 11.58 -6.64 -3.20
C PRO A 96 11.10 -6.95 -4.63
N PHE A 97 10.53 -5.99 -5.32
CA PHE A 97 10.03 -6.17 -6.69
C PHE A 97 11.12 -6.00 -7.76
N GLY A 98 12.13 -5.22 -7.47
CA GLY A 98 13.19 -4.89 -8.42
C GLY A 98 13.74 -3.49 -8.21
N MET A 99 14.06 -2.81 -9.31
CA MET A 99 14.63 -1.46 -9.29
C MET A 99 13.59 -0.44 -9.72
N HIS A 100 13.50 0.66 -8.99
CA HIS A 100 12.56 1.75 -9.24
C HIS A 100 13.27 3.05 -9.53
N LEU A 101 12.69 3.82 -10.43
CA LEU A 101 12.96 5.24 -10.59
C LEU A 101 11.69 5.99 -10.22
N ILE A 102 11.77 6.90 -9.26
CA ILE A 102 10.61 7.58 -8.67
C ILE A 102 10.66 9.06 -8.95
N GLN A 103 9.52 9.64 -9.29
CA GLN A 103 9.35 11.09 -9.37
C GLN A 103 8.15 11.51 -8.55
N VAL A 104 8.33 12.49 -7.69
CA VAL A 104 7.23 13.13 -6.97
C VAL A 104 6.67 14.25 -7.82
N LEU A 105 5.36 14.27 -8.02
CA LEU A 105 4.67 15.30 -8.77
C LEU A 105 4.15 16.41 -7.88
N GLU A 106 3.45 16.02 -6.80
CA GLU A 106 2.79 16.95 -5.88
C GLU A 106 2.71 16.34 -4.50
N ARG A 107 2.54 17.21 -3.49
CA ARG A 107 2.17 16.80 -2.13
C ARG A 107 1.01 17.65 -1.65
N ARG A 108 0.19 17.08 -0.79
CA ARG A 108 -0.90 17.80 -0.14
C ARG A 108 -1.15 17.21 1.26
N ASP A 109 -1.68 18.04 2.14
CA ASP A 109 -2.23 17.57 3.40
C ASP A 109 -3.73 17.41 3.23
N ARG A 110 -4.25 16.24 3.63
CA ARG A 110 -5.66 15.94 3.56
C ARG A 110 -6.20 15.65 4.95
N ASP A 111 -7.28 16.32 5.30
CA ASP A 111 -8.00 16.03 6.54
C ASP A 111 -8.81 14.75 6.36
N VAL A 112 -8.48 13.73 7.14
CA VAL A 112 -9.13 12.42 7.11
C VAL A 112 -9.81 12.11 8.45
N THR A 113 -10.04 13.13 9.26
CA THR A 113 -10.65 12.98 10.58
C THR A 113 -11.96 12.20 10.52
N ASP A 114 -12.86 12.59 9.63
CA ASP A 114 -14.16 11.94 9.46
C ASP A 114 -14.02 10.49 8.97
N GLU A 115 -13.14 10.26 8.01
CA GLU A 115 -12.89 8.93 7.47
C GLU A 115 -12.33 7.99 8.53
N ARG A 116 -11.38 8.46 9.36
CA ARG A 116 -10.83 7.67 10.46
C ARG A 116 -11.85 7.40 11.54
N GLN A 117 -12.68 8.36 11.87
CA GLN A 117 -13.76 8.17 12.83
C GLN A 117 -14.76 7.13 12.35
N ARG A 118 -15.13 7.16 11.08
CA ARG A 118 -16.02 6.15 10.47
C ARG A 118 -15.38 4.76 10.48
N MET A 119 -14.12 4.65 10.14
CA MET A 119 -13.40 3.36 10.14
C MET A 119 -13.30 2.79 11.56
N THR A 120 -12.99 3.61 12.54
CA THR A 120 -12.94 3.20 13.94
C THR A 120 -14.31 2.72 14.42
N ALA A 121 -15.38 3.45 14.11
CA ALA A 121 -16.74 3.06 14.46
C ALA A 121 -17.14 1.72 13.82
N ARG A 122 -16.80 1.52 12.56
CA ARG A 122 -17.06 0.25 11.85
C ARG A 122 -16.31 -0.92 12.48
N GLN A 123 -15.07 -0.71 12.87
CA GLN A 123 -14.26 -1.73 13.53
C GLN A 123 -14.84 -2.12 14.87
N VAL A 124 -15.24 -1.16 15.69
CA VAL A 124 -15.88 -1.43 16.98
C VAL A 124 -17.17 -2.23 16.82
N ILE A 125 -18.01 -1.88 15.85
CA ILE A 125 -19.25 -2.62 15.56
C ILE A 125 -18.94 -4.04 15.12
N ARG A 126 -17.95 -4.24 14.27
CA ARG A 126 -17.55 -5.56 13.80
C ARG A 126 -17.06 -6.45 14.93
N GLU A 127 -16.21 -5.93 15.81
CA GLU A 127 -15.72 -6.66 16.98
C GLU A 127 -16.85 -7.07 17.92
N ARG A 128 -17.80 -6.16 18.15
CA ARG A 128 -18.97 -6.44 18.97
C ARG A 128 -19.85 -7.55 18.39
N LYS A 129 -20.09 -7.53 17.09
CA LYS A 129 -20.87 -8.59 16.41
C LYS A 129 -20.17 -9.94 16.51
N LEU A 130 -18.87 -9.99 16.37
CA LEU A 130 -18.08 -11.21 16.51
C LEU A 130 -18.16 -11.76 17.93
N GLU A 131 -18.08 -10.91 18.94
CA GLU A 131 -18.18 -11.31 20.33
C GLU A 131 -19.55 -11.87 20.66
N ILE A 132 -20.63 -11.24 20.21
CA ILE A 132 -22.00 -11.71 20.41
C ILE A 132 -22.17 -13.09 19.75
N ALA A 133 -21.71 -13.27 18.53
CA ALA A 133 -21.76 -14.53 17.81
C ALA A 133 -21.00 -15.64 18.55
N TYR A 134 -19.84 -15.33 19.12
CA TYR A 134 -19.05 -16.27 19.91
C TYR A 134 -19.77 -16.67 21.21
N GLN A 135 -20.38 -15.73 21.92
CA GLN A 135 -21.14 -16.00 23.13
C GLN A 135 -22.37 -16.86 22.83
N ASP A 136 -23.09 -16.60 21.74
CA ASP A 136 -24.22 -17.41 21.31
C ASP A 136 -23.79 -18.83 20.96
N TRP A 137 -22.67 -19.01 20.28
CA TRP A 137 -22.12 -20.31 19.95
C TRP A 137 -21.77 -21.11 21.21
N LEU A 138 -21.13 -20.48 22.20
CA LEU A 138 -20.82 -21.11 23.48
C LEU A 138 -22.09 -21.54 24.23
N ARG A 139 -23.13 -20.73 24.20
CA ARG A 139 -24.42 -21.04 24.82
C ARG A 139 -25.07 -22.24 24.16
N GLN A 140 -25.11 -22.27 22.84
CA GLN A 140 -25.65 -23.40 22.08
C GLN A 140 -24.89 -24.69 22.37
N LEU A 141 -23.58 -24.62 22.46
CA LEU A 141 -22.76 -25.77 22.81
C LEU A 141 -23.04 -26.29 24.21
N ARG A 142 -23.22 -25.39 25.18
CA ARG A 142 -23.55 -25.73 26.56
C ARG A 142 -24.93 -26.40 26.65
N ASP A 143 -25.92 -25.85 25.99
CA ASP A 143 -27.29 -26.39 25.98
C ASP A 143 -27.30 -27.77 25.34
N ARG A 144 -26.57 -27.97 24.27
CA ARG A 144 -26.44 -29.29 23.60
C ARG A 144 -25.81 -30.32 24.53
N THR A 145 -24.72 -29.96 25.21
CA THR A 145 -24.04 -30.85 26.16
C THR A 145 -24.96 -31.24 27.32
N TYR A 146 -25.72 -30.30 27.83
CA TYR A 146 -26.69 -30.55 28.89
C TYR A 146 -27.75 -31.54 28.48
N VAL A 147 -28.32 -31.41 27.28
CA VAL A 147 -29.36 -32.32 26.73
C VAL A 147 -28.78 -33.72 26.55
N GLU A 148 -27.59 -33.88 26.02
CA GLU A 148 -26.92 -35.19 25.85
C GLU A 148 -26.69 -35.87 27.18
N ASN A 149 -26.20 -35.16 28.21
CA ASN A 149 -26.01 -35.72 29.56
C ASN A 149 -27.30 -36.17 30.19
N ARG A 150 -28.38 -35.43 29.96
CA ARG A 150 -29.71 -35.79 30.48
C ARG A 150 -30.24 -37.04 29.86
N LEU A 151 -30.08 -37.20 28.53
CA LEU A 151 -30.49 -38.42 27.82
C LEU A 151 -29.71 -39.67 28.28
N GLU A 152 -28.43 -39.57 28.53
CA GLU A 152 -27.61 -40.65 29.06
C GLU A 152 -28.07 -41.09 30.44
N LYS A 153 -28.51 -40.18 31.28
CA LYS A 153 -29.02 -40.50 32.62
C LYS A 153 -30.40 -41.20 32.61
N GLU A 154 -31.17 -40.99 31.57
CA GLU A 154 -32.50 -41.57 31.40
C GLU A 154 -32.44 -43.01 30.79
N LEU A 155 -31.29 -43.39 30.22
CA LEU A 155 -31.04 -44.72 29.71
C LEU A 155 -30.53 -45.64 30.82
#